data_409b9d2094eb8b231a483d9a7a46e246
#
_entry.id   409b9d2094eb8b231a483d9a7a46e246
#
_cell.length_a   1.000
_cell.length_b   1.000
_cell.length_c   1.000
_cell.angle_alpha   90.00
_cell.angle_beta   90.00
_cell.angle_gamma   90.00
#
_symmetry.space_group_name_H-M   'P 1'
#
loop_
_entity.id
_entity.type
_entity.pdbx_description
1 polymer ?
#
loop_
_entity_poly.entity_id
_entity_poly.type
_entity_poly.pdbx_seq_one_letter_code
_entity_poly.pdbx_strand_id
1 'polypeptide(L)'
;MKKNKTRLTRFELEIMDPLWHLGRASVREIQENLPEKKRPAYTTIQTIVRRLEEKGAVKQVRKIGNAHIYEPAVTREAAHRTLIHDFLDLFGGSARPIMAQLAEEGKLNLDDLKELENLVSADETRTVHSKD
;
A
#
# COMPACT_ATOMS: atom_id res chain seq x y z
N MET A 1 -0.18 1.77 20.04
CA MET A 1 -1.46 2.32 19.68
C MET A 1 -1.43 3.16 18.44
N LYS A 2 -0.55 4.13 18.35
CA LYS A 2 -0.40 4.92 17.14
C LYS A 2 0.04 4.08 15.94
N LYS A 3 0.78 2.99 16.18
CA LYS A 3 1.22 2.09 15.12
C LYS A 3 0.05 1.44 14.37
N ASN A 4 -1.04 1.16 15.09
CA ASN A 4 -2.19 0.49 14.48
C ASN A 4 -2.96 1.42 13.55
N LYS A 5 -2.85 2.73 13.76
CA LYS A 5 -3.56 3.70 12.92
C LYS A 5 -3.00 3.78 11.51
N THR A 6 -1.70 3.44 11.34
CA THR A 6 -1.06 3.52 10.04
C THR A 6 -1.10 2.19 9.28
N ARG A 7 -1.55 1.13 9.94
CA ARG A 7 -1.65 -0.18 9.30
C ARG A 7 -2.97 -0.29 8.58
N LEU A 8 -2.89 -0.54 7.29
CA LEU A 8 -4.05 -0.67 6.45
C LEU A 8 -4.34 -2.14 6.20
N THR A 9 -5.62 -2.50 6.26
CA THR A 9 -6.04 -3.85 5.93
C THR A 9 -5.93 -4.03 4.41
N ARG A 10 -5.99 -5.29 3.97
CA ARG A 10 -5.98 -5.59 2.55
C ARG A 10 -7.08 -4.83 1.81
N PHE A 11 -8.28 -4.82 2.36
CA PHE A 11 -9.41 -4.16 1.74
C PHE A 11 -9.22 -2.65 1.68
N GLU A 12 -8.67 -2.08 2.75
CA GLU A 12 -8.35 -0.65 2.78
C GLU A 12 -7.32 -0.29 1.71
N LEU A 13 -6.32 -1.15 1.52
CA LEU A 13 -5.31 -0.93 0.47
C LEU A 13 -5.92 -0.96 -0.92
N GLU A 14 -6.90 -1.85 -1.15
CA GLU A 14 -7.60 -1.91 -2.42
C GLU A 14 -8.34 -0.62 -2.72
N ILE A 15 -8.92 -0.01 -1.68
CA ILE A 15 -9.63 1.26 -1.83
C ILE A 15 -8.64 2.42 -2.03
N MET A 16 -7.48 2.36 -1.41
CA MET A 16 -6.45 3.38 -1.59
C MET A 16 -5.87 3.40 -2.99
N ASP A 17 -5.84 2.25 -3.66
CA ASP A 17 -5.19 2.14 -4.97
C ASP A 17 -5.72 3.14 -6.00
N PRO A 18 -7.04 3.24 -6.25
CA PRO A 18 -7.55 4.27 -7.15
C PRO A 18 -7.19 5.68 -6.70
N LEU A 19 -7.18 5.91 -5.39
CA LEU A 19 -6.89 7.24 -4.87
C LEU A 19 -5.45 7.64 -5.13
N TRP A 20 -4.51 6.72 -4.95
CA TRP A 20 -3.12 6.97 -5.31
C TRP A 20 -2.97 7.24 -6.81
N HIS A 21 -3.71 6.48 -7.60
CA HIS A 21 -3.65 6.62 -9.06
C HIS A 21 -4.21 7.98 -9.52
N LEU A 22 -5.33 8.40 -8.94
CA LEU A 22 -6.02 9.64 -9.33
C LEU A 22 -5.44 10.88 -8.65
N GLY A 23 -4.82 10.70 -7.49
CA GLY A 23 -4.30 11.82 -6.70
C GLY A 23 -5.35 12.45 -5.80
N ARG A 24 -6.53 12.72 -6.32
CA ARG A 24 -7.67 13.24 -5.58
C ARG A 24 -8.92 12.63 -6.16
N ALA A 25 -9.88 12.29 -5.30
CA ALA A 25 -11.09 11.64 -5.79
C ALA A 25 -12.22 11.72 -4.78
N SER A 26 -13.45 11.69 -5.30
CA SER A 26 -14.64 11.48 -4.49
C SER A 26 -14.83 9.98 -4.30
N VAL A 27 -15.74 9.62 -3.40
CA VAL A 27 -16.05 8.20 -3.18
C VAL A 27 -16.56 7.55 -4.48
N ARG A 28 -17.37 8.29 -5.23
CA ARG A 28 -17.88 7.77 -6.51
C ARG A 28 -16.77 7.50 -7.50
N GLU A 29 -15.81 8.40 -7.60
CA GLU A 29 -14.67 8.22 -8.50
C GLU A 29 -13.82 7.04 -8.09
N ILE A 30 -13.63 6.85 -6.78
CA ILE A 30 -12.93 5.67 -6.27
C ILE A 30 -13.67 4.41 -6.72
N GLN A 31 -14.99 4.39 -6.51
CA GLN A 31 -15.81 3.24 -6.89
C GLN A 31 -15.68 2.93 -8.38
N GLU A 32 -15.77 3.95 -9.21
CA GLU A 32 -15.74 3.79 -10.67
C GLU A 32 -14.39 3.28 -11.17
N ASN A 33 -13.33 3.49 -10.41
CA ASN A 33 -11.99 3.05 -10.75
C ASN A 33 -11.59 1.72 -10.11
N LEU A 34 -12.52 1.06 -9.41
CA LEU A 34 -12.29 -0.28 -8.92
C LEU A 34 -12.76 -1.31 -9.95
N PRO A 35 -12.16 -2.52 -9.93
CA PRO A 35 -12.56 -3.56 -10.87
C PRO A 35 -14.07 -3.86 -10.77
N GLU A 36 -14.74 -3.95 -11.90
CA GLU A 36 -16.17 -4.16 -11.94
C GLU A 36 -16.62 -5.44 -11.26
N LYS A 37 -15.87 -6.53 -11.43
CA LYS A 37 -16.28 -7.85 -10.95
C LYS A 37 -16.47 -7.93 -9.44
N LYS A 38 -15.67 -7.17 -8.69
CA LYS A 38 -15.74 -7.22 -7.22
C LYS A 38 -15.89 -5.82 -6.65
N ARG A 39 -16.58 -4.97 -7.39
CA ARG A 39 -16.76 -3.58 -6.98
C ARG A 39 -17.69 -3.51 -5.78
N PRO A 40 -17.21 -2.99 -4.65
CA PRO A 40 -18.06 -2.82 -3.47
C PRO A 40 -19.16 -1.78 -3.70
N ALA A 41 -20.19 -1.85 -2.90
CA ALA A 41 -21.26 -0.87 -2.93
C ALA A 41 -20.72 0.50 -2.48
N TYR A 42 -21.35 1.55 -2.94
CA TYR A 42 -20.98 2.92 -2.60
C TYR A 42 -20.88 3.12 -1.09
N THR A 43 -21.89 2.64 -0.34
CA THR A 43 -21.92 2.80 1.12
C THR A 43 -20.77 2.07 1.81
N THR A 44 -20.36 0.94 1.25
CA THR A 44 -19.21 0.20 1.77
C THR A 44 -17.92 1.01 1.61
N ILE A 45 -17.72 1.57 0.43
CA ILE A 45 -16.55 2.39 0.15
C ILE A 45 -16.55 3.63 1.04
N GLN A 46 -17.71 4.24 1.22
CA GLN A 46 -17.90 5.39 2.08
C GLN A 46 -17.43 5.10 3.51
N THR A 47 -17.83 3.94 4.03
CA THR A 47 -17.43 3.50 5.37
C THR A 47 -15.92 3.29 5.46
N ILE A 48 -15.35 2.67 4.43
CA ILE A 48 -13.91 2.41 4.41
C ILE A 48 -13.11 3.71 4.33
N VAL A 49 -13.56 4.66 3.50
CA VAL A 49 -12.90 5.96 3.39
C VAL A 49 -12.93 6.69 4.73
N ARG A 50 -14.05 6.57 5.46
CA ARG A 50 -14.13 7.17 6.79
C ARG A 50 -13.11 6.55 7.75
N ARG A 51 -12.94 5.23 7.70
CA ARG A 51 -11.91 4.55 8.50
C ARG A 51 -10.52 4.99 8.12
N LEU A 52 -10.27 5.14 6.82
CA LEU A 52 -8.99 5.61 6.33
C LEU A 52 -8.69 7.02 6.82
N GLU A 53 -9.72 7.85 6.86
CA GLU A 53 -9.59 9.21 7.39
C GLU A 53 -9.24 9.18 8.87
N GLU A 54 -9.91 8.33 9.64
CA GLU A 54 -9.65 8.17 11.06
C GLU A 54 -8.22 7.66 11.32
N LYS A 55 -7.71 6.81 10.43
CA LYS A 55 -6.35 6.29 10.52
C LYS A 55 -5.30 7.29 10.06
N GLY A 56 -5.73 8.39 9.46
CA GLY A 56 -4.82 9.39 8.93
C GLY A 56 -4.24 9.03 7.58
N ALA A 57 -4.83 8.05 6.89
CA ALA A 57 -4.36 7.60 5.58
C ALA A 57 -4.89 8.45 4.43
N VAL A 58 -6.04 9.07 4.62
CA VAL A 58 -6.61 10.01 3.66
C VAL A 58 -7.07 11.25 4.40
N LYS A 59 -7.21 12.35 3.68
CA LYS A 59 -7.77 13.58 4.23
C LYS A 59 -8.73 14.18 3.22
N GLN A 60 -9.76 14.83 3.72
CA GLN A 60 -10.70 15.57 2.90
C GLN A 60 -10.08 16.91 2.58
N VAL A 61 -9.99 17.26 1.30
CA VAL A 61 -9.33 18.49 0.88
C VAL A 61 -10.30 19.54 0.37
N ARG A 62 -11.47 19.13 -0.08
CA ARG A 62 -12.50 20.07 -0.52
C ARG A 62 -13.83 19.35 -0.67
N LYS A 63 -14.87 20.15 -0.88
CA LYS A 63 -16.21 19.63 -1.14
C LYS A 63 -16.72 20.31 -2.41
N ILE A 64 -17.20 19.52 -3.34
CA ILE A 64 -17.79 20.01 -4.58
C ILE A 64 -19.24 19.55 -4.58
N GLY A 65 -20.17 20.50 -4.43
CA GLY A 65 -21.59 20.16 -4.23
C GLY A 65 -21.74 19.34 -2.97
N ASN A 66 -22.29 18.13 -3.08
CA ASN A 66 -22.42 17.21 -1.95
C ASN A 66 -21.30 16.18 -1.90
N ALA A 67 -20.35 16.27 -2.83
CA ALA A 67 -19.25 15.30 -2.90
C ALA A 67 -18.03 15.80 -2.16
N HIS A 68 -17.56 14.98 -1.22
CA HIS A 68 -16.29 15.24 -0.52
C HIS A 68 -15.16 14.70 -1.37
N ILE A 69 -14.10 15.48 -1.52
CA ILE A 69 -12.92 15.11 -2.29
C ILE A 69 -11.81 14.77 -1.32
N TYR A 70 -11.22 13.62 -1.52
CA TYR A 70 -10.16 13.09 -0.65
C TYR A 70 -8.85 12.99 -1.40
N GLU A 71 -7.76 13.05 -0.65
CA GLU A 71 -6.44 12.76 -1.20
C GLU A 71 -5.69 11.87 -0.23
N PRO A 72 -4.73 11.06 -0.73
CA PRO A 72 -3.96 10.22 0.18
C PRO A 72 -3.06 11.07 1.07
N ALA A 73 -2.99 10.71 2.35
CA ALA A 73 -2.11 11.34 3.31
C ALA A 73 -0.88 10.47 3.61
N VAL A 74 -0.86 9.23 3.07
CA VAL A 74 0.28 8.33 3.15
C VAL A 74 0.65 7.92 1.73
N THR A 75 1.93 7.68 1.50
CA THR A 75 2.39 7.24 0.19
C THR A 75 2.10 5.75 -0.01
N ARG A 76 2.00 5.35 -1.28
CA ARG A 76 1.87 3.94 -1.61
C ARG A 76 3.03 3.12 -1.03
N GLU A 77 4.24 3.65 -1.17
CA GLU A 77 5.44 2.99 -0.67
C GLU A 77 5.41 2.78 0.83
N ALA A 78 4.99 3.79 1.58
CA ALA A 78 4.91 3.68 3.04
C ALA A 78 3.88 2.64 3.47
N ALA A 79 2.71 2.63 2.82
CA ALA A 79 1.66 1.66 3.11
C ALA A 79 2.12 0.24 2.77
N HIS A 80 2.77 0.08 1.61
CA HIS A 80 3.28 -1.23 1.18
C HIS A 80 4.38 -1.72 2.11
N ARG A 81 5.25 -0.82 2.58
CA ARG A 81 6.33 -1.19 3.48
C ARG A 81 5.79 -1.83 4.76
N THR A 82 4.77 -1.23 5.34
CA THR A 82 4.15 -1.77 6.54
C THR A 82 3.54 -3.14 6.28
N LEU A 83 2.85 -3.28 5.14
CA LEU A 83 2.24 -4.55 4.75
C LEU A 83 3.30 -5.64 4.56
N ILE A 84 4.40 -5.30 3.90
CA ILE A 84 5.50 -6.23 3.66
C ILE A 84 6.11 -6.69 4.99
N HIS A 85 6.30 -5.77 5.94
CA HIS A 85 6.82 -6.13 7.26
C HIS A 85 5.89 -7.09 7.99
N ASP A 86 4.60 -6.80 7.98
CA ASP A 86 3.62 -7.66 8.63
C ASP A 86 3.58 -9.05 7.98
N PHE A 87 3.64 -9.08 6.66
CA PHE A 87 3.64 -10.32 5.89
C PHE A 87 4.89 -11.15 6.21
N LEU A 88 6.03 -10.49 6.27
CA LEU A 88 7.31 -11.17 6.57
C LEU A 88 7.28 -11.80 7.96
N ASP A 89 6.64 -11.15 8.92
CA ASP A 89 6.51 -11.69 10.27
C ASP A 89 5.80 -13.04 10.29
N LEU A 90 4.87 -13.27 9.37
CA LEU A 90 4.18 -14.55 9.26
C LEU A 90 5.15 -15.69 8.89
N PHE A 91 6.29 -15.35 8.32
CA PHE A 91 7.31 -16.32 7.92
C PHE A 91 8.53 -16.27 8.85
N GLY A 92 8.31 -15.83 10.09
CA GLY A 92 9.38 -15.79 11.08
C GLY A 92 10.48 -14.77 10.76
N GLY A 93 10.16 -13.77 9.94
CA GLY A 93 11.12 -12.74 9.57
C GLY A 93 12.01 -13.12 8.39
N SER A 94 11.80 -14.29 7.79
CA SER A 94 12.62 -14.76 6.68
C SER A 94 11.91 -14.58 5.34
N ALA A 95 12.57 -13.91 4.42
CA ALA A 95 12.05 -13.72 3.07
C ALA A 95 12.27 -14.93 2.16
N ARG A 96 13.12 -15.87 2.57
CA ARG A 96 13.51 -16.97 1.71
C ARG A 96 12.34 -17.82 1.19
N PRO A 97 11.39 -18.26 2.04
CA PRO A 97 10.26 -19.03 1.52
C PRO A 97 9.42 -18.25 0.52
N ILE A 98 9.27 -16.94 0.75
CA ILE A 98 8.50 -16.09 -0.14
C ILE A 98 9.21 -15.97 -1.50
N MET A 99 10.51 -15.74 -1.48
CA MET A 99 11.30 -15.59 -2.70
C MET A 99 11.31 -16.89 -3.51
N ALA A 100 11.44 -18.03 -2.82
CA ALA A 100 11.43 -19.34 -3.46
C ALA A 100 10.11 -19.59 -4.19
N GLN A 101 9.01 -19.27 -3.55
CA GLN A 101 7.69 -19.44 -4.13
C GLN A 101 7.51 -18.55 -5.36
N LEU A 102 7.93 -17.29 -5.26
CA LEU A 102 7.83 -16.37 -6.39
C LEU A 102 8.66 -16.85 -7.57
N ALA A 103 9.84 -17.39 -7.30
CA ALA A 103 10.71 -17.92 -8.34
C ALA A 103 10.08 -19.12 -9.03
N GLU A 104 9.48 -20.04 -8.26
CA GLU A 104 8.82 -21.22 -8.81
C GLU A 104 7.64 -20.84 -9.69
N GLU A 105 6.93 -19.77 -9.34
CA GLU A 105 5.77 -19.32 -10.12
C GLU A 105 6.14 -18.45 -11.31
N GLY A 106 7.43 -18.23 -11.53
CA GLY A 106 7.88 -17.41 -12.64
C GLY A 106 7.69 -15.91 -12.42
N LYS A 107 7.42 -15.51 -11.20
CA LYS A 107 7.18 -14.10 -10.86
C LYS A 107 8.44 -13.37 -10.44
N LEU A 108 9.54 -14.10 -10.35
CA LEU A 108 10.84 -13.54 -10.01
C LEU A 108 11.85 -14.17 -10.97
N ASN A 109 12.47 -13.37 -11.83
CA ASN A 109 13.41 -13.86 -12.83
C ASN A 109 14.84 -13.36 -12.52
N LEU A 110 15.78 -13.76 -13.37
CA LEU A 110 17.19 -13.39 -13.17
C LEU A 110 17.43 -11.89 -13.21
N ASP A 111 16.72 -11.18 -14.08
CA ASP A 111 16.86 -9.74 -14.17
C ASP A 111 16.39 -9.06 -12.88
N ASP A 112 15.29 -9.55 -12.32
CA ASP A 112 14.78 -9.07 -11.02
C ASP A 112 15.84 -9.29 -9.93
N LEU A 113 16.45 -10.48 -9.93
CA LEU A 113 17.47 -10.81 -8.93
C LEU A 113 18.69 -9.90 -9.03
N LYS A 114 19.08 -9.55 -10.26
CA LYS A 114 20.20 -8.65 -10.46
C LYS A 114 19.89 -7.25 -9.93
N GLU A 115 18.70 -6.76 -10.18
CA GLU A 115 18.27 -5.47 -9.67
C GLU A 115 18.25 -5.46 -8.14
N LEU A 116 17.72 -6.54 -7.54
CA LEU A 116 17.65 -6.67 -6.10
C LEU A 116 19.03 -6.76 -5.49
N GLU A 117 19.94 -7.46 -6.16
CA GLU A 117 21.34 -7.54 -5.72
C GLU A 117 21.95 -6.16 -5.60
N ASN A 118 21.72 -5.30 -6.59
CA ASN A 118 22.22 -3.93 -6.55
C ASN A 118 21.67 -3.15 -5.38
N LEU A 119 20.39 -3.34 -5.05
CA LEU A 119 19.76 -2.68 -3.91
C LEU A 119 20.38 -3.13 -2.59
N VAL A 120 20.62 -4.41 -2.44
CA VAL A 120 21.22 -4.98 -1.24
C VAL A 120 22.65 -4.45 -1.08
N SER A 121 23.42 -4.46 -2.15
CA SER A 121 24.80 -3.97 -2.14
C SER A 121 24.87 -2.50 -1.77
N ALA A 122 23.98 -1.68 -2.33
CA ALA A 122 23.94 -0.26 -2.02
C ALA A 122 23.60 -0.02 -0.56
N ASP A 123 22.64 -0.80 -0.02
CA ASP A 123 22.22 -0.67 1.37
C ASP A 123 23.34 -1.08 2.33
N GLU A 124 24.05 -2.15 2.02
CA GLU A 124 25.18 -2.60 2.82
C GLU A 124 26.28 -1.54 2.89
N THR A 125 26.56 -0.89 1.76
CA THR A 125 27.54 0.19 1.70
C THR A 125 27.09 1.36 2.56
N ARG A 126 25.81 1.71 2.48
CA ARG A 126 25.26 2.80 3.26
C ARG A 126 25.31 2.50 4.76
N THR A 127 25.02 1.26 5.14
CA THR A 127 25.05 0.84 6.54
C THR A 127 26.46 0.93 7.10
N VAL A 128 27.45 0.52 6.33
CA VAL A 128 28.86 0.62 6.74
C VAL A 128 29.22 2.09 6.98
N HIS A 129 28.85 2.96 6.05
CA HIS A 129 29.13 4.39 6.19
C HIS A 129 28.43 5.02 7.40
N SER A 130 27.20 4.61 7.68
CA SER A 130 26.45 5.20 8.78
C SER A 130 26.97 4.79 10.15
N LYS A 131 27.75 3.73 10.24
CA LYS A 131 28.36 3.31 11.50
C LYS A 131 29.63 4.07 11.83
N ASP A 132 30.21 4.68 10.82
CA ASP A 132 31.42 5.46 10.97
C ASP A 132 31.13 6.89 11.40
#